data_356f136af2f8d102c425122dbffc8cfc
#
_entry.id   356f136af2f8d102c425122dbffc8cfc
#
_cell.length_a   1.000
_cell.length_b   1.000
_cell.length_c   1.000
_cell.angle_alpha   90.00
_cell.angle_beta   90.00
_cell.angle_gamma   90.00
#
_symmetry.space_group_name_H-M   'P 1'
#
loop_
_entity.id
_entity.type
_entity.pdbx_description
1 polymer ?
#
loop_
_entity_poly.entity_id
_entity_poly.type
_entity_poly.pdbx_seq_one_letter_code
_entity_poly.pdbx_strand_id
1 'polypeptide(L)'
;MNSDPISDFLTRIRNASMVSKPSVSVPHSKFKLELSKLLKDEGYISDVKVSGDGSDKQIEIDLKYSENGSPVLAGLNRLSKPGRRLYVGSDSLPRNNGGLGTVVVSTSRGLLPDSEARKRKLGGELICEVWSWVGLVTNQLKYLKK
;
A
#
# COMPACT_ATOMS: atom_id res chain seq x y z
N MET A 1 2.80 -20.96 15.20
CA MET A 1 3.20 -20.46 13.88
C MET A 1 2.95 -18.97 13.79
N ASN A 2 3.95 -18.23 13.42
CA ASN A 2 3.81 -16.79 13.31
C ASN A 2 3.07 -16.43 12.03
N SER A 3 1.88 -15.88 12.19
CA SER A 3 1.16 -15.37 11.04
C SER A 3 1.35 -13.84 10.97
N ASP A 4 1.62 -13.36 9.78
CA ASP A 4 1.67 -11.93 9.50
C ASP A 4 0.61 -11.64 8.43
N PRO A 5 -0.61 -11.27 8.84
CA PRO A 5 -1.67 -11.00 7.88
C PRO A 5 -1.32 -9.91 6.87
N ILE A 6 -0.49 -8.95 7.28
CA ILE A 6 -0.07 -7.86 6.38
C ILE A 6 0.86 -8.41 5.31
N SER A 7 1.85 -9.22 5.69
CA SER A 7 2.75 -9.85 4.72
C SER A 7 2.00 -10.77 3.77
N ASP A 8 1.05 -11.54 4.28
CA ASP A 8 0.22 -12.41 3.45
C ASP A 8 -0.59 -11.60 2.43
N PHE A 9 -1.20 -10.50 2.89
CA PHE A 9 -1.96 -9.59 2.04
C PHE A 9 -1.08 -9.03 0.91
N LEU A 10 0.09 -8.50 1.27
CA LEU A 10 1.02 -7.92 0.29
C LEU A 10 1.52 -8.97 -0.70
N THR A 11 1.79 -10.19 -0.22
CA THR A 11 2.24 -11.29 -1.07
C THR A 11 1.16 -11.70 -2.08
N ARG A 12 -0.10 -11.72 -1.65
CA ARG A 12 -1.22 -12.05 -2.56
C ARG A 12 -1.32 -11.03 -3.68
N ILE A 13 -1.18 -9.74 -3.36
CA ILE A 13 -1.21 -8.69 -4.38
C ILE A 13 -0.02 -8.84 -5.33
N ARG A 14 1.17 -9.05 -4.79
CA ARG A 14 2.38 -9.22 -5.59
C ARG A 14 2.26 -10.40 -6.55
N ASN A 15 1.83 -11.55 -6.04
CA ASN A 15 1.71 -12.76 -6.86
C ASN A 15 0.66 -12.58 -7.96
N ALA A 16 -0.48 -11.98 -7.64
CA ALA A 16 -1.51 -11.70 -8.64
C ALA A 16 -1.01 -10.76 -9.72
N SER A 17 -0.24 -9.75 -9.35
CA SER A 17 0.35 -8.80 -10.30
C SER A 17 1.35 -9.47 -11.22
N MET A 18 2.14 -10.40 -10.71
CA MET A 18 3.16 -11.10 -11.50
C MET A 18 2.56 -11.98 -12.59
N VAL A 19 1.36 -12.50 -12.38
CA VAL A 19 0.68 -13.33 -13.39
C VAL A 19 -0.43 -12.56 -14.09
N SER A 20 -0.44 -11.25 -13.98
CA SER A 20 -1.34 -10.34 -14.71
C SER A 20 -2.82 -10.61 -14.45
N LYS A 21 -3.19 -10.97 -13.24
CA LYS A 21 -4.60 -11.14 -12.88
C LYS A 21 -5.29 -9.78 -12.82
N PRO A 22 -6.56 -9.69 -13.24
CA PRO A 22 -7.28 -8.41 -13.17
C PRO A 22 -7.63 -8.01 -11.74
N SER A 23 -7.85 -8.98 -10.86
CA SER A 23 -8.23 -8.70 -9.47
C SER A 23 -7.76 -9.81 -8.55
N VAL A 24 -7.80 -9.53 -7.25
CA VAL A 24 -7.50 -10.50 -6.21
C VAL A 24 -8.46 -10.28 -5.05
N SER A 25 -8.89 -11.38 -4.42
CA SER A 25 -9.78 -11.34 -3.25
C SER A 25 -9.00 -11.79 -2.02
N VAL A 26 -9.22 -11.09 -0.91
CA VAL A 26 -8.63 -11.44 0.38
C VAL A 26 -9.71 -11.38 1.45
N PRO A 27 -9.57 -12.16 2.53
CA PRO A 27 -10.51 -12.05 3.64
C PRO A 27 -10.52 -10.63 4.21
N HIS A 28 -11.71 -10.14 4.58
CA HIS A 28 -11.88 -8.79 5.08
C HIS A 28 -11.24 -8.61 6.46
N SER A 29 -10.60 -7.46 6.64
CA SER A 29 -10.30 -6.91 7.96
C SER A 29 -10.30 -5.41 7.81
N LYS A 30 -10.55 -4.72 8.91
CA LYS A 30 -10.57 -3.26 8.91
C LYS A 30 -9.23 -2.70 8.45
N PHE A 31 -8.14 -3.28 8.93
CA PHE A 31 -6.78 -2.84 8.58
C PHE A 31 -6.51 -3.05 7.09
N LYS A 32 -6.83 -4.23 6.55
CA LYS A 32 -6.59 -4.52 5.14
C LYS A 32 -7.41 -3.61 4.23
N LEU A 33 -8.65 -3.30 4.63
CA LEU A 33 -9.48 -2.39 3.85
C LEU A 33 -8.89 -0.99 3.84
N GLU A 34 -8.44 -0.51 4.99
CA GLU A 34 -7.81 0.80 5.10
C GLU A 34 -6.54 0.88 4.26
N LEU A 35 -5.72 -0.15 4.32
CA LEU A 35 -4.49 -0.23 3.52
C LEU A 35 -4.81 -0.25 2.03
N SER A 36 -5.84 -1.02 1.63
CA SER A 36 -6.25 -1.10 0.23
C SER A 36 -6.72 0.26 -0.29
N LYS A 37 -7.48 0.99 0.51
CA LYS A 37 -7.95 2.33 0.13
C LYS A 37 -6.79 3.30 -0.03
N LEU A 38 -5.79 3.20 0.83
CA LEU A 38 -4.59 4.02 0.73
C LEU A 38 -3.85 3.73 -0.58
N LEU A 39 -3.69 2.46 -0.92
CA LEU A 39 -3.03 2.06 -2.16
C LEU A 39 -3.79 2.58 -3.39
N LYS A 40 -5.12 2.57 -3.33
CA LYS A 40 -5.94 3.13 -4.39
C LYS A 40 -5.73 4.64 -4.52
N ASP A 41 -5.78 5.35 -3.39
CA ASP A 41 -5.63 6.81 -3.38
C ASP A 41 -4.27 7.24 -3.89
N GLU A 42 -3.23 6.43 -3.64
CA GLU A 42 -1.88 6.72 -4.13
C GLU A 42 -1.65 6.23 -5.56
N GLY A 43 -2.66 5.61 -6.18
CA GLY A 43 -2.60 5.25 -7.59
C GLY A 43 -1.97 3.91 -7.90
N TYR A 44 -1.75 3.05 -6.91
CA TYR A 44 -1.13 1.76 -7.13
C TYR A 44 -2.08 0.67 -7.60
N ILE A 45 -3.36 0.79 -7.24
CA ILE A 45 -4.41 -0.14 -7.65
C ILE A 45 -5.60 0.64 -8.20
N SER A 46 -6.47 -0.06 -8.95
CA SER A 46 -7.58 0.62 -9.64
C SER A 46 -8.78 0.83 -8.74
N ASP A 47 -9.19 -0.18 -7.98
CA ASP A 47 -10.40 -0.09 -7.19
C ASP A 47 -10.40 -1.09 -6.04
N VAL A 48 -11.25 -0.84 -5.06
CA VAL A 48 -11.41 -1.70 -3.88
C VAL A 48 -12.90 -1.83 -3.60
N LYS A 49 -13.37 -3.07 -3.47
CA LYS A 49 -14.77 -3.38 -3.17
C LYS A 49 -14.85 -4.37 -2.03
N VAL A 50 -15.93 -4.29 -1.27
CA VAL A 50 -16.21 -5.25 -0.21
C VAL A 50 -17.44 -6.05 -0.62
N SER A 51 -17.35 -7.37 -0.50
CA SER A 51 -18.47 -8.26 -0.83
C SER A 51 -18.68 -9.29 0.26
N GLY A 52 -19.86 -9.87 0.32
CA GLY A 52 -20.21 -10.89 1.31
C GLY A 52 -20.61 -10.30 2.65
N ASP A 53 -21.01 -11.16 3.55
CA ASP A 53 -21.49 -10.79 4.88
C ASP A 53 -20.82 -11.66 5.95
N GLY A 54 -20.69 -11.11 7.15
CA GLY A 54 -20.18 -11.83 8.31
C GLY A 54 -18.78 -12.38 8.07
N SER A 55 -18.62 -13.67 8.34
CA SER A 55 -17.32 -14.34 8.20
C SER A 55 -16.92 -14.56 6.75
N ASP A 56 -17.85 -14.43 5.80
CA ASP A 56 -17.56 -14.60 4.37
C ASP A 56 -17.21 -13.29 3.68
N LYS A 57 -17.06 -12.23 4.44
CA LYS A 57 -16.75 -10.91 3.90
C LYS A 57 -15.38 -10.91 3.26
N GLN A 58 -15.30 -10.41 2.05
CA GLN A 58 -14.06 -10.36 1.27
C GLN A 58 -13.79 -8.94 0.78
N ILE A 59 -12.51 -8.63 0.62
CA ILE A 59 -12.10 -7.42 -0.06
C ILE A 59 -11.65 -7.82 -1.45
N GLU A 60 -12.26 -7.23 -2.47
CA GLU A 60 -11.84 -7.44 -3.85
C GLU A 60 -11.02 -6.25 -4.31
N ILE A 61 -9.81 -6.51 -4.77
CA ILE A 61 -8.86 -5.48 -5.17
C ILE A 61 -8.65 -5.60 -6.67
N ASP A 62 -9.00 -4.54 -7.40
CA ASP A 62 -8.79 -4.48 -8.85
C ASP A 62 -7.39 -3.93 -9.09
N LEU A 63 -6.55 -4.74 -9.72
CA LEU A 63 -5.15 -4.38 -9.97
C LEU A 63 -5.04 -3.41 -11.15
N LYS A 64 -3.94 -2.68 -11.20
CA LYS A 64 -3.73 -1.66 -12.20
C LYS A 64 -2.49 -1.99 -13.03
N TYR A 65 -2.63 -1.86 -14.34
CA TYR A 65 -1.55 -2.14 -15.27
C TYR A 65 -1.33 -0.95 -16.19
N SER A 66 -0.10 -0.79 -16.66
CA SER A 66 0.23 0.24 -17.64
C SER A 66 -0.22 -0.20 -19.03
N GLU A 67 -0.10 0.70 -20.01
CA GLU A 67 -0.50 0.41 -21.40
C GLU A 67 0.26 -0.79 -21.97
N ASN A 68 1.50 -1.01 -21.56
CA ASN A 68 2.30 -2.14 -22.04
C ASN A 68 2.07 -3.42 -21.24
N GLY A 69 1.13 -3.42 -20.31
CA GLY A 69 0.79 -4.60 -19.52
C GLY A 69 1.61 -4.80 -18.25
N SER A 70 2.53 -3.90 -17.93
CA SER A 70 3.30 -4.00 -16.69
C SER A 70 2.46 -3.59 -15.49
N PRO A 71 2.59 -4.29 -14.34
CA PRO A 71 1.88 -3.86 -13.14
C PRO A 71 2.35 -2.48 -12.69
N VAL A 72 1.41 -1.63 -12.31
CA VAL A 72 1.75 -0.33 -11.73
C VAL A 72 2.45 -0.54 -10.39
N LEU A 73 1.95 -1.47 -9.59
CA LEU A 73 2.58 -1.82 -8.32
C LEU A 73 3.77 -2.74 -8.60
N ALA A 74 4.96 -2.16 -8.67
CA ALA A 74 6.18 -2.87 -9.01
C ALA A 74 6.79 -3.60 -7.82
N GLY A 75 6.70 -3.01 -6.63
CA GLY A 75 7.28 -3.62 -5.45
C GLY A 75 6.56 -3.23 -4.17
N LEU A 76 6.66 -4.13 -3.22
CA LEU A 76 6.12 -4.00 -1.87
C LEU A 76 7.15 -4.57 -0.91
N ASN A 77 7.36 -3.89 0.20
CA ASN A 77 8.28 -4.39 1.22
C ASN A 77 7.70 -4.16 2.59
N ARG A 78 7.60 -5.23 3.39
CA ARG A 78 7.13 -5.16 4.76
C ARG A 78 8.23 -4.55 5.62
N LEU A 79 7.94 -3.48 6.34
CA LEU A 79 8.92 -2.80 7.20
C LEU A 79 8.82 -3.28 8.64
N SER A 80 7.73 -2.96 9.34
CA SER A 80 7.47 -3.52 10.67
C SER A 80 7.05 -4.96 10.56
N LYS A 81 7.55 -5.80 11.46
CA LYS A 81 7.22 -7.23 11.51
C LYS A 81 6.77 -7.58 12.94
N PRO A 82 6.01 -8.67 13.12
CA PRO A 82 5.54 -9.02 14.47
C PRO A 82 6.65 -9.10 15.51
N GLY A 83 7.82 -9.61 15.15
CA GLY A 83 8.97 -9.69 16.05
C GLY A 83 9.86 -8.47 16.07
N ARG A 84 9.57 -7.48 15.23
CA ARG A 84 10.42 -6.29 15.13
C ARG A 84 9.59 -5.10 14.62
N ARG A 85 8.96 -4.41 15.55
CA ARG A 85 8.16 -3.22 15.23
C ARG A 85 9.06 -2.00 15.09
N LEU A 86 8.80 -1.19 14.05
CA LEU A 86 9.57 0.02 13.76
C LEU A 86 8.69 1.25 13.96
N TYR A 87 9.07 2.11 14.87
CA TYR A 87 8.36 3.36 15.18
C TYR A 87 9.27 4.55 14.95
N VAL A 88 8.74 5.62 14.36
CA VAL A 88 9.53 6.83 14.12
C VAL A 88 8.69 8.07 14.42
N GLY A 89 9.36 9.17 14.75
CA GLY A 89 8.72 10.47 14.87
C GLY A 89 8.49 11.10 13.50
N SER A 90 7.70 12.15 13.46
CA SER A 90 7.32 12.80 12.21
C SER A 90 8.51 13.40 11.46
N ASP A 91 9.54 13.80 12.17
CA ASP A 91 10.75 14.40 11.56
C ASP A 91 11.73 13.33 11.06
N SER A 92 11.49 12.07 11.37
CA SER A 92 12.37 10.95 10.98
C SER A 92 11.70 9.99 10.00
N LEU A 93 10.60 10.39 9.39
CA LEU A 93 9.89 9.54 8.42
C LEU A 93 10.76 9.32 7.18
N PRO A 94 11.00 8.05 6.81
CA PRO A 94 11.85 7.76 5.65
C PRO A 94 11.11 8.08 4.35
N ARG A 95 11.90 8.22 3.28
CA ARG A 95 11.36 8.38 1.93
C ARG A 95 11.79 7.18 1.11
N ASN A 96 10.88 6.65 0.31
CA ASN A 96 11.18 5.54 -0.59
C ASN A 96 11.60 6.09 -1.94
N ASN A 97 12.71 5.56 -2.50
CA ASN A 97 13.22 5.96 -3.82
C ASN A 97 13.34 7.48 -3.98
N GLY A 98 13.89 8.15 -2.97
CA GLY A 98 14.04 9.60 -3.02
C GLY A 98 12.73 10.35 -3.04
N GLY A 99 11.66 9.73 -2.55
CA GLY A 99 10.32 10.34 -2.51
C GLY A 99 9.42 9.90 -3.66
N LEU A 100 9.87 8.96 -4.48
CA LEU A 100 9.08 8.48 -5.62
C LEU A 100 8.16 7.32 -5.26
N GLY A 101 8.46 6.60 -4.19
CA GLY A 101 7.57 5.58 -3.65
C GLY A 101 6.78 6.12 -2.48
N THR A 102 6.03 5.23 -1.84
CA THR A 102 5.19 5.58 -0.69
C THR A 102 5.54 4.69 0.49
N VAL A 103 5.74 5.30 1.65
CA VAL A 103 5.86 4.58 2.92
C VAL A 103 4.52 4.69 3.65
N VAL A 104 3.95 3.57 4.05
CA VAL A 104 2.68 3.55 4.78
C VAL A 104 2.98 3.61 6.26
N VAL A 105 2.41 4.61 6.93
CA VAL A 105 2.64 4.87 8.36
C VAL A 105 1.33 4.71 9.11
N SER A 106 1.36 3.93 10.18
CA SER A 106 0.20 3.79 11.07
C SER A 106 0.31 4.86 12.17
N THR A 107 -0.56 5.86 12.08
CA THR A 107 -0.53 7.00 13.00
C THR A 107 -1.77 6.97 13.90
N SER A 108 -1.82 7.91 14.85
CA SER A 108 -3.00 8.08 15.69
C SER A 108 -4.24 8.50 14.90
N ARG A 109 -4.05 8.95 13.66
CA ARG A 109 -5.14 9.33 12.74
C ARG A 109 -5.39 8.28 11.67
N GLY A 110 -4.89 7.05 11.85
CA GLY A 110 -5.06 5.96 10.91
C GLY A 110 -3.84 5.78 10.01
N LEU A 111 -4.02 4.99 8.96
CA LEU A 111 -2.96 4.75 7.98
C LEU A 111 -2.82 5.95 7.06
N LEU A 112 -1.61 6.47 6.96
CA LEU A 112 -1.31 7.61 6.09
C LEU A 112 -0.09 7.31 5.24
N PRO A 113 -0.03 7.87 4.02
CA PRO A 113 1.24 7.88 3.29
C PRO A 113 2.21 8.82 4.00
N ASP A 114 3.50 8.56 3.86
CA ASP A 114 4.53 9.34 4.55
C ASP A 114 4.46 10.83 4.24
N SER A 115 4.09 11.21 3.02
CA SER A 115 3.97 12.61 2.65
C SER A 115 2.88 13.32 3.47
N GLU A 116 1.76 12.65 3.68
CA GLU A 116 0.65 13.21 4.46
C GLU A 116 1.00 13.24 5.96
N ALA A 117 1.65 12.19 6.44
CA ALA A 117 2.10 12.13 7.83
C ALA A 117 3.08 13.26 8.13
N ARG A 118 3.99 13.56 7.21
CA ARG A 118 4.92 14.70 7.36
C ARG A 118 4.19 16.03 7.43
N LYS A 119 3.22 16.23 6.55
CA LYS A 119 2.44 17.46 6.54
C LYS A 119 1.71 17.68 7.86
N ARG A 120 1.16 16.62 8.42
CA ARG A 120 0.40 16.69 9.67
C ARG A 120 1.28 16.57 10.91
N LYS A 121 2.58 16.37 10.72
CA LYS A 121 3.57 16.19 11.79
C LYS A 121 3.20 15.03 12.70
N LEU A 122 2.81 13.90 12.08
CA LEU A 122 2.44 12.68 12.78
C LEU A 122 3.48 11.60 12.52
N GLY A 123 3.99 11.03 13.58
CA GLY A 123 4.82 9.85 13.49
C GLY A 123 4.00 8.60 13.76
N GLY A 124 4.63 7.45 13.71
CA GLY A 124 3.95 6.20 14.00
C GLY A 124 4.75 4.98 13.60
N GLU A 125 4.04 3.87 13.41
CA GLU A 125 4.65 2.62 13.01
C GLU A 125 4.79 2.56 11.50
N LEU A 126 6.00 2.19 11.04
CA LEU A 126 6.26 2.00 9.61
C LEU A 126 5.75 0.63 9.20
N ILE A 127 4.68 0.60 8.42
CA ILE A 127 4.02 -0.65 8.03
C ILE A 127 4.71 -1.32 6.85
N CYS A 128 4.77 -0.61 5.74
CA CYS A 128 5.37 -1.13 4.51
C CYS A 128 5.76 0.03 3.59
N GLU A 129 6.49 -0.31 2.56
CA GLU A 129 6.79 0.64 1.49
C GLU A 129 6.38 0.04 0.16
N VAL A 130 5.92 0.88 -0.74
CA VAL A 130 5.46 0.46 -2.06
C VAL A 130 6.04 1.40 -3.10
N TRP A 131 6.24 0.88 -4.32
CA TRP A 131 6.74 1.70 -5.41
C TRP A 131 6.30 1.14 -6.74
N SER A 132 6.53 1.90 -7.80
CA SER A 132 6.09 1.55 -9.14
C SER A 132 7.20 1.83 -10.15
N TRP A 133 7.35 0.93 -11.12
CA TRP A 133 8.23 1.20 -12.26
C TRP A 133 7.73 2.39 -13.07
N VAL A 134 6.41 2.38 -13.34
CA VAL A 134 5.74 3.44 -14.07
C VAL A 134 5.51 4.64 -13.16
N GLY A 135 5.56 4.42 -11.87
CA GLY A 135 5.33 5.44 -10.86
C GLY A 135 6.28 6.62 -10.95
N LEU A 136 7.48 6.40 -11.44
CA LEU A 136 8.40 7.49 -11.71
C LEU A 136 7.77 8.51 -12.64
N VAL A 137 7.18 8.04 -13.73
CA VAL A 137 6.50 8.91 -14.70
C VAL A 137 5.22 9.47 -14.09
N THR A 138 4.45 8.62 -13.42
CA THR A 138 3.20 9.02 -12.76
C THR A 138 3.45 10.08 -11.70
N ASN A 139 4.48 9.89 -10.89
CA ASN A 139 4.83 10.86 -9.86
C ASN A 139 5.32 12.17 -10.46
N GLN A 140 6.07 12.11 -11.55
CA GLN A 140 6.48 13.30 -12.26
C GLN A 140 5.29 14.07 -12.80
N LEU A 141 4.30 13.35 -13.36
CA LEU A 141 3.07 13.97 -13.83
C LEU A 141 2.29 14.62 -12.69
N LYS A 142 2.29 13.98 -11.52
CA LYS A 142 1.67 14.50 -10.32
C LYS A 142 2.30 15.84 -9.92
N TYR A 143 3.61 15.94 -9.99
CA TYR A 143 4.34 17.16 -9.68
C TYR A 143 4.15 18.22 -10.75
N LEU A 144 4.08 17.81 -12.02
CA LEU A 144 3.89 18.76 -13.12
C LEU A 144 2.52 19.39 -13.14
N LYS A 145 1.52 18.73 -12.58
CA LYS A 145 0.15 19.25 -12.50
C LYS A 145 -0.04 20.27 -11.39
N LYS A 146 0.94 20.46 -10.58
CA LYS A 146 0.94 21.48 -9.56
C LYS A 146 1.68 22.71 -10.07
#